data_92ab73d09c2ce0a56a5ccdfa1e71d6cb
#
_entry.id   92ab73d09c2ce0a56a5ccdfa1e71d6cb
#
_cell.length_a   1.000
_cell.length_b   1.000
_cell.length_c   1.000
_cell.angle_alpha   90.00
_cell.angle_beta   90.00
_cell.angle_gamma   90.00
#
_symmetry.space_group_name_H-M   'P 1'
#
loop_
_entity.id
_entity.type
_entity.pdbx_description
1 polymer ?
#
loop_
_entity_poly.entity_id
_entity_poly.type
_entity_poly.pdbx_seq_one_letter_code
_entity_poly.pdbx_strand_id
1 'polypeptide(L)'
;MGKYDLLKEIIKLCSPGTQLRMGLENILNANSGGLLLLMNEDDIKRYDDLIQPGFYVNTDYSPKKVYELAKMDGAVILNENVTKILYANVQLTPDPSLPSKETGMRHRNAERIAKQTGKISLAVSRRRGVVSIYWGAYTYVLKDLNFLITMVDQGLKAIEKYRYSYNKAVEILDNLEIEDRVTVFDVCKTLEKATAAIRIGIEIEPYIWEMGVNGRLAKMQLEEMLSDLNEHLELIVADYMLSKSIPEHENVRDICDKLQNLGEKDLIEYSKIANILGYKATKLIMEEPVTSRGIRLLRTMTKIPTNIVNKLVDQFSDLRAIKDADPESLKEVDGIGEKRSKTIIESLYRLRIRKRGAAVEE
;
A
#
# COMPACT_ATOMS: atom_id res chain seq x y z
N MET A 1 -7.87 3.05 14.44
CA MET A 1 -8.09 2.58 13.06
C MET A 1 -7.68 3.71 12.12
N GLY A 2 -6.69 3.47 11.25
CA GLY A 2 -6.20 4.50 10.32
C GLY A 2 -7.26 4.83 9.26
N LYS A 3 -7.12 6.00 8.62
CA LYS A 3 -8.01 6.43 7.51
C LYS A 3 -8.11 5.37 6.40
N TYR A 4 -7.00 4.71 6.11
CA TYR A 4 -6.87 3.69 5.06
C TYR A 4 -7.63 2.40 5.42
N ASP A 5 -7.57 1.99 6.68
CA ASP A 5 -8.29 0.81 7.17
C ASP A 5 -9.80 1.00 7.10
N LEU A 6 -10.29 2.19 7.48
CA LEU A 6 -11.71 2.52 7.41
C LEU A 6 -12.20 2.54 5.96
N LEU A 7 -11.44 3.15 5.04
CA LEU A 7 -11.76 3.14 3.61
C LEU A 7 -11.86 1.71 3.07
N LYS A 8 -10.90 0.87 3.42
CA LYS A 8 -10.88 -0.55 3.03
C LYS A 8 -12.13 -1.29 3.49
N GLU A 9 -12.54 -1.07 4.74
CA GLU A 9 -13.75 -1.70 5.30
C GLU A 9 -15.03 -1.24 4.58
N ILE A 10 -15.15 0.07 4.34
CA ILE A 10 -16.29 0.65 3.63
C ILE A 10 -16.37 0.14 2.18
N ILE A 11 -15.24 0.12 1.47
CA ILE A 11 -15.20 -0.41 0.09
C ILE A 11 -15.60 -1.88 0.07
N LYS A 12 -15.04 -2.71 0.97
CA LYS A 12 -15.38 -4.12 1.06
C LYS A 12 -16.88 -4.35 1.31
N LEU A 13 -17.50 -3.52 2.15
CA LEU A 13 -18.93 -3.61 2.43
C LEU A 13 -19.77 -3.39 1.16
N CYS A 14 -19.30 -2.54 0.24
CA CYS A 14 -19.97 -2.18 -1.02
C CYS A 14 -19.41 -2.94 -2.25
N SER A 15 -18.53 -3.91 -2.09
CA SER A 15 -17.89 -4.63 -3.20
C SER A 15 -18.76 -5.77 -3.75
N PRO A 16 -18.57 -6.19 -5.01
CA PRO A 16 -19.22 -7.34 -5.61
C PRO A 16 -19.15 -8.60 -4.74
N GLY A 17 -20.27 -9.30 -4.63
CA GLY A 17 -20.45 -10.46 -3.76
C GLY A 17 -21.10 -10.14 -2.41
N THR A 18 -21.24 -8.87 -2.03
CA THR A 18 -21.95 -8.48 -0.81
C THR A 18 -23.44 -8.23 -1.05
N GLN A 19 -24.26 -8.44 -0.02
CA GLN A 19 -25.69 -8.17 -0.08
C GLN A 19 -25.99 -6.68 -0.31
N LEU A 20 -25.19 -5.77 0.28
CA LEU A 20 -25.33 -4.33 0.08
C LEU A 20 -25.10 -3.98 -1.39
N ARG A 21 -24.03 -4.47 -1.99
CA ARG A 21 -23.73 -4.23 -3.41
C ARG A 21 -24.89 -4.68 -4.31
N MET A 22 -25.45 -5.86 -4.09
CA MET A 22 -26.60 -6.36 -4.85
C MET A 22 -27.81 -5.42 -4.74
N GLY A 23 -28.08 -4.86 -3.55
CA GLY A 23 -29.13 -3.86 -3.35
C GLY A 23 -28.87 -2.57 -4.13
N LEU A 24 -27.64 -2.05 -4.08
CA LEU A 24 -27.24 -0.86 -4.82
C LEU A 24 -27.33 -1.06 -6.34
N GLU A 25 -26.92 -2.22 -6.84
CA GLU A 25 -27.03 -2.58 -8.26
C GLU A 25 -28.49 -2.70 -8.72
N ASN A 26 -29.38 -3.25 -7.90
CA ASN A 26 -30.79 -3.29 -8.21
C ASN A 26 -31.37 -1.87 -8.37
N ILE A 27 -30.95 -0.91 -7.51
CA ILE A 27 -31.37 0.49 -7.62
C ILE A 27 -30.83 1.12 -8.91
N LEU A 28 -29.54 0.89 -9.23
CA LEU A 28 -28.89 1.39 -10.44
C LEU A 28 -29.54 0.83 -11.71
N ASN A 29 -29.71 -0.49 -11.78
CA ASN A 29 -30.27 -1.19 -12.94
C ASN A 29 -31.72 -0.79 -13.23
N ALA A 30 -32.48 -0.44 -12.18
CA ALA A 30 -33.82 0.11 -12.31
C ALA A 30 -33.84 1.60 -12.73
N ASN A 31 -32.66 2.18 -13.03
CA ASN A 31 -32.50 3.60 -13.33
C ASN A 31 -33.17 4.49 -12.29
N SER A 32 -33.07 4.12 -11.01
CA SER A 32 -33.60 4.83 -9.85
C SER A 32 -32.50 5.52 -9.07
N GLY A 33 -32.88 6.41 -8.16
CA GLY A 33 -31.98 7.01 -7.17
C GLY A 33 -32.30 6.49 -5.79
N GLY A 34 -31.34 6.47 -4.89
CA GLY A 34 -31.54 6.08 -3.51
C GLY A 34 -30.60 6.83 -2.57
N LEU A 35 -31.01 6.91 -1.31
CA LEU A 35 -30.19 7.44 -0.23
C LEU A 35 -30.24 6.45 0.94
N LEU A 36 -29.09 5.94 1.33
CA LEU A 36 -28.98 5.00 2.45
C LEU A 36 -28.07 5.60 3.51
N LEU A 37 -28.38 5.33 4.77
CA LEU A 37 -27.61 5.78 5.92
C LEU A 37 -27.35 4.57 6.85
N LEU A 38 -26.11 4.38 7.25
CA LEU A 38 -25.71 3.30 8.17
C LEU A 38 -25.63 3.87 9.58
N MET A 39 -26.57 3.48 10.43
CA MET A 39 -26.68 3.94 11.81
C MET A 39 -27.33 2.90 12.70
N ASN A 40 -26.96 2.86 13.98
CA ASN A 40 -27.67 2.10 15.00
C ASN A 40 -28.85 2.91 15.58
N GLU A 41 -29.76 2.24 16.30
CA GLU A 41 -30.94 2.88 16.91
C GLU A 41 -30.55 3.99 17.91
N ASP A 42 -29.45 3.82 18.64
CA ASP A 42 -28.96 4.83 19.59
C ASP A 42 -28.43 6.07 18.89
N ASP A 43 -27.80 5.91 17.72
CA ASP A 43 -27.38 7.05 16.89
C ASP A 43 -28.58 7.82 16.35
N ILE A 44 -29.64 7.13 15.95
CA ILE A 44 -30.88 7.76 15.44
C ILE A 44 -31.52 8.63 16.53
N LYS A 45 -31.54 8.16 17.78
CA LYS A 45 -32.01 8.95 18.93
C LYS A 45 -31.09 10.14 19.24
N ARG A 46 -29.79 9.97 19.05
CA ARG A 46 -28.78 11.01 19.32
C ARG A 46 -28.89 12.17 18.31
N TYR A 47 -29.32 11.88 17.09
CA TYR A 47 -29.40 12.83 15.99
C TYR A 47 -30.86 13.05 15.54
N ASP A 48 -31.79 13.06 16.50
CA ASP A 48 -33.24 13.22 16.25
C ASP A 48 -33.61 14.59 15.64
N ASP A 49 -32.76 15.60 15.87
CA ASP A 49 -32.86 16.92 15.24
C ASP A 49 -32.52 16.90 13.74
N LEU A 50 -31.71 15.94 13.29
CA LEU A 50 -31.25 15.80 11.91
C LEU A 50 -32.02 14.73 11.12
N ILE A 51 -32.65 13.81 11.84
CA ILE A 51 -33.28 12.61 11.29
C ILE A 51 -34.73 12.60 11.69
N GLN A 52 -35.62 13.00 10.77
CA GLN A 52 -37.04 12.83 10.99
C GLN A 52 -37.47 11.42 10.57
N PRO A 53 -37.79 10.55 11.55
CA PRO A 53 -38.10 9.16 11.26
C PRO A 53 -39.34 9.03 10.36
N GLY A 54 -39.21 8.19 9.33
CA GLY A 54 -40.32 7.80 8.48
C GLY A 54 -41.02 6.55 9.04
N PHE A 55 -41.07 5.49 8.23
CA PHE A 55 -41.65 4.21 8.64
C PHE A 55 -40.64 3.37 9.41
N TYR A 56 -41.01 2.92 10.62
CA TYR A 56 -40.24 1.91 11.33
C TYR A 56 -40.48 0.55 10.68
N VAL A 57 -39.43 -0.06 10.13
CA VAL A 57 -39.50 -1.30 9.34
C VAL A 57 -38.97 -2.49 10.13
N ASN A 58 -37.82 -2.34 10.78
CA ASN A 58 -37.11 -3.34 11.60
C ASN A 58 -37.17 -4.76 11.03
N THR A 59 -36.73 -4.92 9.80
CA THR A 59 -36.73 -6.21 9.10
C THR A 59 -35.32 -6.60 8.69
N ASP A 60 -35.08 -7.92 8.53
CA ASP A 60 -33.82 -8.41 7.99
C ASP A 60 -33.55 -7.81 6.62
N TYR A 61 -32.26 -7.44 6.40
CA TYR A 61 -31.80 -6.88 5.14
C TYR A 61 -32.02 -7.86 3.99
N SER A 62 -32.51 -7.36 2.88
CA SER A 62 -32.44 -8.06 1.61
C SER A 62 -32.30 -7.04 0.46
N PRO A 63 -31.55 -7.38 -0.62
CA PRO A 63 -31.36 -6.51 -1.78
C PRO A 63 -32.69 -6.06 -2.42
N LYS A 64 -33.71 -6.96 -2.46
CA LYS A 64 -35.04 -6.63 -2.95
C LYS A 64 -35.75 -5.60 -2.08
N LYS A 65 -35.72 -5.80 -0.75
CA LYS A 65 -36.42 -4.88 0.18
C LYS A 65 -35.78 -3.48 0.11
N VAL A 66 -34.46 -3.37 0.14
CA VAL A 66 -33.79 -2.07 0.03
C VAL A 66 -34.11 -1.38 -1.30
N TYR A 67 -34.12 -2.12 -2.40
CA TYR A 67 -34.52 -1.59 -3.70
C TYR A 67 -35.96 -1.03 -3.69
N GLU A 68 -36.91 -1.77 -3.14
CA GLU A 68 -38.33 -1.31 -3.07
C GLU A 68 -38.46 -0.08 -2.17
N LEU A 69 -37.81 -0.06 -1.00
CA LEU A 69 -37.87 1.06 -0.07
C LEU A 69 -37.14 2.31 -0.59
N ALA A 70 -36.08 2.14 -1.38
CA ALA A 70 -35.34 3.24 -2.00
C ALA A 70 -36.13 3.99 -3.09
N LYS A 71 -37.28 3.45 -3.55
CA LYS A 71 -38.21 4.16 -4.46
C LYS A 71 -38.95 5.31 -3.79
N MET A 72 -39.01 5.31 -2.46
CA MET A 72 -39.56 6.41 -1.68
C MET A 72 -38.61 7.62 -1.73
N ASP A 73 -39.14 8.83 -1.55
CA ASP A 73 -38.31 10.04 -1.65
C ASP A 73 -37.34 10.27 -0.50
N GLY A 74 -37.51 9.58 0.63
CA GLY A 74 -36.67 9.66 1.82
C GLY A 74 -35.48 8.72 1.78
N ALA A 75 -34.67 8.79 2.84
CA ALA A 75 -33.55 7.85 3.07
C ALA A 75 -34.02 6.52 3.66
N VAL A 76 -33.27 5.47 3.42
CA VAL A 76 -33.38 4.17 4.11
C VAL A 76 -32.25 4.06 5.12
N ILE A 77 -32.58 3.79 6.39
CA ILE A 77 -31.60 3.56 7.43
C ILE A 77 -31.37 2.07 7.61
N LEU A 78 -30.12 1.68 7.48
CA LEU A 78 -29.62 0.33 7.73
C LEU A 78 -28.80 0.33 9.03
N ASN A 79 -28.77 -0.78 9.75
CA ASN A 79 -27.79 -0.92 10.83
C ASN A 79 -26.36 -0.98 10.27
N GLU A 80 -25.35 -0.68 11.08
CA GLU A 80 -23.95 -0.56 10.65
C GLU A 80 -23.41 -1.82 9.95
N ASN A 81 -23.86 -3.00 10.38
CA ASN A 81 -23.46 -4.29 9.79
C ASN A 81 -24.27 -4.71 8.57
N VAL A 82 -25.22 -3.87 8.11
CA VAL A 82 -26.11 -4.16 6.97
C VAL A 82 -26.86 -5.50 7.09
N THR A 83 -27.26 -5.86 8.29
CA THR A 83 -28.06 -7.06 8.54
C THR A 83 -29.55 -6.75 8.67
N LYS A 84 -29.90 -5.48 8.98
CA LYS A 84 -31.30 -5.04 9.17
C LYS A 84 -31.56 -3.71 8.46
N ILE A 85 -32.79 -3.55 8.04
CA ILE A 85 -33.38 -2.28 7.61
C ILE A 85 -34.19 -1.74 8.78
N LEU A 86 -33.79 -0.62 9.36
CA LEU A 86 -34.39 -0.05 10.55
C LEU A 86 -35.57 0.88 10.18
N TYR A 87 -35.36 1.82 9.26
CA TYR A 87 -36.35 2.81 8.84
C TYR A 87 -36.31 3.01 7.33
N ALA A 88 -37.46 3.45 6.79
CA ALA A 88 -37.61 3.87 5.40
C ALA A 88 -38.34 5.21 5.30
N ASN A 89 -38.21 5.90 4.18
CA ASN A 89 -38.77 7.22 3.92
C ASN A 89 -38.41 8.26 4.98
N VAL A 90 -37.15 8.23 5.42
CA VAL A 90 -36.61 9.14 6.44
C VAL A 90 -36.21 10.47 5.80
N GLN A 91 -36.68 11.59 6.38
CA GLN A 91 -36.21 12.90 5.97
C GLN A 91 -34.93 13.27 6.73
N LEU A 92 -33.93 13.70 5.97
CA LEU A 92 -32.63 14.16 6.51
C LEU A 92 -32.54 15.67 6.38
N THR A 93 -32.33 16.35 7.51
CA THR A 93 -32.29 17.82 7.62
C THR A 93 -30.89 18.27 8.13
N PRO A 94 -29.80 18.00 7.36
CA PRO A 94 -28.48 18.42 7.75
C PRO A 94 -28.35 19.95 7.69
N ASP A 95 -27.41 20.49 8.48
CA ASP A 95 -27.09 21.92 8.48
C ASP A 95 -26.74 22.41 7.06
N PRO A 96 -27.55 23.34 6.50
CA PRO A 96 -27.34 23.88 5.16
C PRO A 96 -26.05 24.72 5.04
N SER A 97 -25.48 25.20 6.14
CA SER A 97 -24.22 25.96 6.14
C SER A 97 -22.99 25.10 5.85
N LEU A 98 -23.07 23.78 6.04
CA LEU A 98 -21.98 22.87 5.74
C LEU A 98 -21.69 22.84 4.23
N PRO A 99 -20.43 23.10 3.84
CA PRO A 99 -20.07 23.14 2.42
C PRO A 99 -20.23 21.76 1.77
N SER A 100 -20.80 21.76 0.56
CA SER A 100 -20.93 20.55 -0.27
C SER A 100 -20.47 20.84 -1.68
N LYS A 101 -19.73 19.90 -2.28
CA LYS A 101 -19.32 19.93 -3.69
C LYS A 101 -20.39 19.32 -4.62
N GLU A 102 -21.41 18.71 -4.06
CA GLU A 102 -22.45 18.00 -4.81
C GLU A 102 -23.56 18.94 -5.29
N THR A 103 -24.07 18.68 -6.49
CA THR A 103 -25.14 19.48 -7.13
C THR A 103 -26.53 18.93 -6.87
N GLY A 104 -26.69 17.62 -6.68
CA GLY A 104 -27.99 16.96 -6.46
C GLY A 104 -28.39 16.94 -4.99
N MET A 105 -29.68 17.14 -4.70
CA MET A 105 -30.24 17.20 -3.33
C MET A 105 -29.84 15.97 -2.49
N ARG A 106 -30.04 14.74 -3.00
CA ARG A 106 -29.71 13.49 -2.28
C ARG A 106 -28.23 13.41 -1.94
N HIS A 107 -27.35 13.70 -2.90
CA HIS A 107 -25.90 13.68 -2.71
C HIS A 107 -25.42 14.74 -1.73
N ARG A 108 -26.02 15.94 -1.81
CA ARG A 108 -25.72 17.04 -0.87
C ARG A 108 -26.14 16.69 0.55
N ASN A 109 -27.33 16.11 0.72
CA ASN A 109 -27.78 15.67 2.03
C ASN A 109 -26.92 14.51 2.56
N ALA A 110 -26.57 13.55 1.70
CA ALA A 110 -25.68 12.46 2.06
C ALA A 110 -24.32 12.97 2.56
N GLU A 111 -23.68 13.89 1.81
CA GLU A 111 -22.39 14.46 2.18
C GLU A 111 -22.46 15.24 3.49
N ARG A 112 -23.51 16.07 3.68
CA ARG A 112 -23.66 16.89 4.89
C ARG A 112 -23.97 16.05 6.13
N ILE A 113 -24.86 15.06 6.02
CA ILE A 113 -25.15 14.12 7.12
C ILE A 113 -23.88 13.35 7.51
N ALA A 114 -23.10 12.86 6.55
CA ALA A 114 -21.86 12.19 6.84
C ALA A 114 -20.85 13.10 7.56
N LYS A 115 -20.73 14.38 7.17
CA LYS A 115 -19.89 15.37 7.84
C LYS A 115 -20.33 15.65 9.27
N GLN A 116 -21.63 15.75 9.50
CA GLN A 116 -22.21 16.15 10.77
C GLN A 116 -22.24 15.01 11.79
N THR A 117 -22.50 13.80 11.34
CA THR A 117 -22.67 12.62 12.21
C THR A 117 -21.41 11.72 12.27
N GLY A 118 -20.51 11.84 11.29
CA GLY A 118 -19.40 10.91 11.11
C GLY A 118 -19.80 9.51 10.60
N LYS A 119 -21.11 9.31 10.33
CA LYS A 119 -21.64 8.01 9.87
C LYS A 119 -21.54 7.87 8.36
N ILE A 120 -21.62 6.63 7.89
CA ILE A 120 -21.52 6.30 6.46
C ILE A 120 -22.88 6.57 5.80
N SER A 121 -22.88 7.37 4.75
CA SER A 121 -24.04 7.55 3.88
C SER A 121 -23.71 7.19 2.43
N LEU A 122 -24.70 6.64 1.72
CA LEU A 122 -24.59 6.13 0.36
C LEU A 122 -25.66 6.81 -0.49
N ALA A 123 -25.24 7.47 -1.56
CA ALA A 123 -26.18 8.06 -2.52
C ALA A 123 -26.05 7.42 -3.90
N VAL A 124 -27.15 6.87 -4.39
CA VAL A 124 -27.26 6.32 -5.75
C VAL A 124 -27.77 7.40 -6.70
N SER A 125 -26.96 7.72 -7.70
CA SER A 125 -27.29 8.74 -8.70
C SER A 125 -27.95 8.12 -9.93
N ARG A 126 -29.26 8.36 -10.11
CA ARG A 126 -29.95 8.00 -11.34
C ARG A 126 -29.28 8.58 -12.58
N ARG A 127 -28.94 9.89 -12.55
CA ARG A 127 -28.41 10.63 -13.70
C ARG A 127 -27.00 10.19 -14.09
N ARG A 128 -26.13 9.93 -13.10
CA ARG A 128 -24.71 9.57 -13.32
C ARG A 128 -24.50 8.06 -13.42
N GLY A 129 -25.47 7.24 -13.00
CA GLY A 129 -25.32 5.79 -12.94
C GLY A 129 -24.24 5.33 -11.97
N VAL A 130 -24.00 6.07 -10.87
CA VAL A 130 -22.93 5.77 -9.92
C VAL A 130 -23.44 5.78 -8.47
N VAL A 131 -22.72 5.10 -7.61
CA VAL A 131 -22.90 5.13 -6.15
C VAL A 131 -21.79 5.96 -5.54
N SER A 132 -22.16 6.97 -4.77
CA SER A 132 -21.21 7.78 -3.98
C SER A 132 -21.35 7.42 -2.51
N ILE A 133 -20.21 7.21 -1.85
CA ILE A 133 -20.07 6.90 -0.43
C ILE A 133 -19.49 8.13 0.26
N TYR A 134 -20.08 8.52 1.38
CA TYR A 134 -19.63 9.65 2.19
C TYR A 134 -19.41 9.18 3.62
N TRP A 135 -18.31 9.61 4.25
CA TRP A 135 -18.05 9.39 5.68
C TRP A 135 -17.18 10.53 6.24
N GLY A 136 -17.66 11.21 7.27
CA GLY A 136 -17.00 12.43 7.75
C GLY A 136 -16.79 13.41 6.60
N ALA A 137 -15.56 13.87 6.39
CA ALA A 137 -15.20 14.79 5.30
C ALA A 137 -14.81 14.08 3.98
N TYR A 138 -14.89 12.75 3.92
CA TYR A 138 -14.42 11.96 2.79
C TYR A 138 -15.54 11.54 1.86
N THR A 139 -15.19 11.43 0.58
CA THR A 139 -16.09 10.96 -0.48
C THR A 139 -15.37 9.94 -1.33
N TYR A 140 -16.04 8.85 -1.65
CA TYR A 140 -15.58 7.84 -2.60
C TYR A 140 -16.71 7.50 -3.57
N VAL A 141 -16.39 7.40 -4.86
CA VAL A 141 -17.36 7.01 -5.89
C VAL A 141 -16.99 5.61 -6.38
N LEU A 142 -17.93 4.66 -6.22
CA LEU A 142 -17.73 3.31 -6.72
C LEU A 142 -17.53 3.32 -8.24
N LYS A 143 -16.60 2.51 -8.69
CA LYS A 143 -16.22 2.40 -10.10
C LYS A 143 -16.97 1.26 -10.79
N ASP A 144 -17.03 1.34 -12.11
CA ASP A 144 -17.46 0.24 -12.96
C ASP A 144 -16.44 -0.91 -12.93
N LEU A 145 -16.92 -2.15 -13.01
CA LEU A 145 -16.06 -3.33 -12.92
C LEU A 145 -15.04 -3.39 -14.07
N ASN A 146 -15.42 -3.03 -15.29
CA ASN A 146 -14.50 -3.04 -16.44
C ASN A 146 -13.39 -2.00 -16.26
N PHE A 147 -13.73 -0.83 -15.71
CA PHE A 147 -12.74 0.18 -15.33
C PHE A 147 -11.76 -0.37 -14.30
N LEU A 148 -12.26 -1.03 -13.23
CA LEU A 148 -11.41 -1.63 -12.19
C LEU A 148 -10.47 -2.69 -12.75
N ILE A 149 -10.99 -3.60 -13.59
CA ILE A 149 -10.20 -4.64 -14.26
C ILE A 149 -9.09 -3.99 -15.09
N THR A 150 -9.43 -2.97 -15.87
CA THR A 150 -8.45 -2.27 -16.73
C THR A 150 -7.34 -1.62 -15.91
N MET A 151 -7.71 -0.90 -14.85
CA MET A 151 -6.72 -0.21 -13.99
C MET A 151 -5.81 -1.19 -13.26
N VAL A 152 -6.38 -2.28 -12.74
CA VAL A 152 -5.60 -3.32 -12.05
C VAL A 152 -4.66 -4.04 -13.02
N ASP A 153 -5.13 -4.42 -14.22
CA ASP A 153 -4.29 -5.04 -15.24
C ASP A 153 -3.12 -4.14 -15.67
N GLN A 154 -3.38 -2.86 -15.90
CA GLN A 154 -2.34 -1.89 -16.22
C GLN A 154 -1.32 -1.74 -15.07
N GLY A 155 -1.80 -1.66 -13.84
CA GLY A 155 -0.93 -1.55 -12.66
C GLY A 155 -0.06 -2.80 -12.48
N LEU A 156 -0.62 -4.00 -12.59
CA LEU A 156 0.13 -5.26 -12.50
C LEU A 156 1.21 -5.36 -13.58
N LYS A 157 0.91 -5.00 -14.83
CA LYS A 157 1.90 -4.94 -15.91
C LYS A 157 3.01 -3.91 -15.66
N ALA A 158 2.67 -2.78 -15.08
CA ALA A 158 3.67 -1.78 -14.70
C ALA A 158 4.59 -2.30 -13.58
N ILE A 159 4.02 -2.95 -12.55
CA ILE A 159 4.79 -3.58 -11.46
C ILE A 159 5.73 -4.63 -12.04
N GLU A 160 5.26 -5.51 -12.94
CA GLU A 160 6.09 -6.52 -13.60
C GLU A 160 7.32 -5.90 -14.29
N LYS A 161 7.12 -4.81 -15.04
CA LYS A 161 8.21 -4.08 -15.70
C LYS A 161 9.20 -3.47 -14.71
N TYR A 162 8.70 -2.84 -13.63
CA TYR A 162 9.56 -2.28 -12.59
C TYR A 162 10.30 -3.37 -11.83
N ARG A 163 9.64 -4.50 -11.54
CA ARG A 163 10.26 -5.66 -10.90
C ARG A 163 11.40 -6.24 -11.74
N TYR A 164 11.20 -6.39 -13.04
CA TYR A 164 12.26 -6.81 -13.95
C TYR A 164 13.45 -5.83 -13.95
N SER A 165 13.17 -4.54 -13.99
CA SER A 165 14.20 -3.49 -13.95
C SER A 165 14.92 -3.46 -12.62
N TYR A 166 14.21 -3.68 -11.50
CA TYR A 166 14.76 -3.82 -10.16
C TYR A 166 15.70 -5.01 -10.07
N ASN A 167 15.28 -6.19 -10.53
CA ASN A 167 16.11 -7.39 -10.48
C ASN A 167 17.44 -7.19 -11.24
N LYS A 168 17.40 -6.54 -12.41
CA LYS A 168 18.61 -6.15 -13.13
C LYS A 168 19.47 -5.15 -12.36
N ALA A 169 18.86 -4.16 -11.73
CA ALA A 169 19.60 -3.17 -10.93
C ALA A 169 20.28 -3.83 -9.72
N VAL A 170 19.60 -4.77 -9.05
CA VAL A 170 20.18 -5.54 -7.94
C VAL A 170 21.33 -6.42 -8.42
N GLU A 171 21.21 -7.10 -9.56
CA GLU A 171 22.30 -7.89 -10.12
C GLU A 171 23.55 -7.05 -10.41
N ILE A 172 23.36 -5.84 -10.94
CA ILE A 172 24.46 -4.88 -11.14
C ILE A 172 25.02 -4.44 -9.79
N LEU A 173 24.16 -4.10 -8.83
CA LEU A 173 24.57 -3.68 -7.48
C LEU A 173 25.39 -4.77 -6.77
N ASP A 174 24.96 -6.04 -6.83
CA ASP A 174 25.69 -7.18 -6.29
C ASP A 174 27.12 -7.28 -6.86
N ASN A 175 27.25 -7.08 -8.17
CA ASN A 175 28.54 -7.10 -8.83
C ASN A 175 29.43 -5.93 -8.37
N LEU A 176 28.87 -4.74 -8.28
CA LEU A 176 29.60 -3.55 -7.84
C LEU A 176 30.01 -3.64 -6.36
N GLU A 177 29.17 -4.23 -5.49
CA GLU A 177 29.49 -4.49 -4.08
C GLU A 177 30.67 -5.45 -3.91
N ILE A 178 30.76 -6.47 -4.76
CA ILE A 178 31.90 -7.40 -4.74
C ILE A 178 33.19 -6.72 -5.23
N GLU A 179 33.08 -5.75 -6.15
CA GLU A 179 34.21 -4.98 -6.68
C GLU A 179 34.61 -3.77 -5.85
N ASP A 180 33.83 -3.42 -4.82
CA ASP A 180 33.98 -2.19 -4.04
C ASP A 180 33.89 -0.92 -4.92
N ARG A 181 32.97 -0.90 -5.89
CA ARG A 181 32.81 0.16 -6.90
C ARG A 181 31.41 0.74 -6.93
N VAL A 182 30.61 0.50 -5.91
CA VAL A 182 29.25 1.05 -5.81
C VAL A 182 29.31 2.57 -5.69
N THR A 183 28.44 3.25 -6.41
CA THR A 183 28.25 4.70 -6.29
C THR A 183 26.88 5.03 -5.68
N VAL A 184 26.73 6.24 -5.16
CA VAL A 184 25.41 6.73 -4.68
C VAL A 184 24.35 6.64 -5.78
N PHE A 185 24.75 6.85 -7.03
CA PHE A 185 23.87 6.74 -8.19
C PHE A 185 23.29 5.33 -8.35
N ASP A 186 24.12 4.28 -8.21
CA ASP A 186 23.68 2.89 -8.36
C ASP A 186 22.68 2.50 -7.28
N VAL A 187 22.92 2.95 -6.05
CA VAL A 187 22.00 2.76 -4.92
C VAL A 187 20.66 3.46 -5.18
N CYS A 188 20.70 4.75 -5.55
CA CYS A 188 19.49 5.52 -5.83
C CYS A 188 18.66 4.92 -6.97
N LYS A 189 19.33 4.46 -8.04
CA LYS A 189 18.69 3.78 -9.18
C LYS A 189 17.97 2.50 -8.75
N THR A 190 18.59 1.72 -7.88
CA THR A 190 18.00 0.46 -7.38
C THR A 190 16.80 0.74 -6.47
N LEU A 191 16.92 1.71 -5.55
CA LEU A 191 15.84 2.14 -4.66
C LEU A 191 14.65 2.72 -5.44
N GLU A 192 14.91 3.51 -6.49
CA GLU A 192 13.85 4.06 -7.35
C GLU A 192 12.99 2.95 -7.95
N LYS A 193 13.60 1.88 -8.49
CA LYS A 193 12.83 0.78 -9.12
C LYS A 193 11.98 0.01 -8.11
N ALA A 194 12.54 -0.30 -6.94
CA ALA A 194 11.80 -0.94 -5.86
C ALA A 194 10.62 -0.08 -5.38
N THR A 195 10.90 1.19 -5.07
CA THR A 195 9.90 2.14 -4.58
C THR A 195 8.77 2.37 -5.58
N ALA A 196 9.09 2.48 -6.88
CA ALA A 196 8.09 2.66 -7.93
C ALA A 196 7.13 1.45 -8.01
N ALA A 197 7.65 0.22 -7.94
CA ALA A 197 6.82 -0.98 -7.95
C ALA A 197 5.89 -1.04 -6.72
N ILE A 198 6.41 -0.77 -5.52
CA ILE A 198 5.64 -0.76 -4.27
C ILE A 198 4.52 0.28 -4.34
N ARG A 199 4.81 1.49 -4.81
CA ARG A 199 3.84 2.58 -4.91
C ARG A 199 2.68 2.27 -5.86
N ILE A 200 2.98 1.69 -7.03
CA ILE A 200 1.93 1.25 -7.95
C ILE A 200 1.05 0.20 -7.27
N GLY A 201 1.64 -0.71 -6.49
CA GLY A 201 0.88 -1.69 -5.70
C GLY A 201 -0.09 -1.03 -4.71
N ILE A 202 0.39 -0.03 -3.97
CA ILE A 202 -0.44 0.76 -3.03
C ILE A 202 -1.57 1.49 -3.79
N GLU A 203 -1.29 2.02 -4.97
CA GLU A 203 -2.28 2.74 -5.79
C GLU A 203 -3.39 1.84 -6.31
N ILE A 204 -3.07 0.61 -6.77
CA ILE A 204 -4.07 -0.30 -7.33
C ILE A 204 -4.80 -1.14 -6.28
N GLU A 205 -4.27 -1.24 -5.06
CA GLU A 205 -4.85 -2.06 -4.00
C GLU A 205 -6.32 -1.68 -3.68
N PRO A 206 -6.73 -0.40 -3.59
CA PRO A 206 -8.13 -0.02 -3.42
C PRO A 206 -9.04 -0.51 -4.55
N TYR A 207 -8.56 -0.55 -5.80
CA TYR A 207 -9.32 -1.08 -6.92
C TYR A 207 -9.53 -2.60 -6.79
N ILE A 208 -8.52 -3.31 -6.33
CA ILE A 208 -8.62 -4.75 -6.05
C ILE A 208 -9.65 -5.02 -4.92
N TRP A 209 -9.67 -4.19 -3.85
CA TRP A 209 -10.69 -4.32 -2.81
C TRP A 209 -12.09 -4.10 -3.36
N GLU A 210 -12.26 -3.08 -4.22
CA GLU A 210 -13.54 -2.77 -4.83
C GLU A 210 -14.04 -3.85 -5.79
N MET A 211 -13.13 -4.62 -6.42
CA MET A 211 -13.49 -5.78 -7.22
C MET A 211 -14.10 -6.93 -6.40
N GLY A 212 -13.95 -6.95 -5.08
CA GLY A 212 -14.50 -7.96 -4.20
C GLY A 212 -14.08 -9.37 -4.60
N VAL A 213 -15.05 -10.26 -4.78
CA VAL A 213 -14.79 -11.67 -5.18
C VAL A 213 -14.06 -11.78 -6.52
N ASN A 214 -14.25 -10.82 -7.42
CA ASN A 214 -13.59 -10.81 -8.73
C ASN A 214 -12.11 -10.39 -8.64
N GLY A 215 -11.70 -9.72 -7.55
CA GLY A 215 -10.32 -9.26 -7.34
C GLY A 215 -9.37 -10.30 -6.76
N ARG A 216 -9.85 -11.52 -6.42
CA ARG A 216 -9.05 -12.53 -5.71
C ARG A 216 -7.75 -12.90 -6.42
N LEU A 217 -7.79 -13.15 -7.72
CA LEU A 217 -6.58 -13.53 -8.48
C LEU A 217 -5.60 -12.36 -8.60
N ALA A 218 -6.12 -11.15 -8.86
CA ALA A 218 -5.30 -9.94 -8.93
C ALA A 218 -4.60 -9.64 -7.59
N LYS A 219 -5.30 -9.87 -6.47
CA LYS A 219 -4.73 -9.73 -5.13
C LYS A 219 -3.56 -10.71 -4.92
N MET A 220 -3.76 -11.99 -5.25
CA MET A 220 -2.70 -13.01 -5.12
C MET A 220 -1.48 -12.67 -5.98
N GLN A 221 -1.71 -12.20 -7.20
CA GLN A 221 -0.64 -11.79 -8.11
C GLN A 221 0.11 -10.57 -7.56
N LEU A 222 -0.59 -9.56 -7.04
CA LEU A 222 0.02 -8.40 -6.42
C LEU A 222 0.87 -8.78 -5.20
N GLU A 223 0.33 -9.62 -4.30
CA GLU A 223 1.04 -10.11 -3.12
C GLU A 223 2.31 -10.87 -3.51
N GLU A 224 2.27 -11.75 -4.52
CA GLU A 224 3.42 -12.48 -5.04
C GLU A 224 4.49 -11.53 -5.61
N MET A 225 4.06 -10.55 -6.43
CA MET A 225 4.98 -9.60 -7.07
C MET A 225 5.68 -8.67 -6.08
N LEU A 226 5.12 -8.40 -4.91
CA LEU A 226 5.65 -7.49 -3.92
C LEU A 226 6.18 -8.18 -2.65
N SER A 227 6.05 -9.51 -2.53
CA SER A 227 6.27 -10.28 -1.30
C SER A 227 7.61 -10.03 -0.60
N ASP A 228 8.69 -9.89 -1.37
CA ASP A 228 10.06 -9.69 -0.88
C ASP A 228 10.56 -8.24 -1.08
N LEU A 229 9.84 -7.43 -1.85
CA LEU A 229 10.35 -6.15 -2.31
C LEU A 229 10.47 -5.12 -1.18
N ASN A 230 9.54 -5.14 -0.22
CA ASN A 230 9.60 -4.27 0.96
C ASN A 230 10.80 -4.63 1.85
N GLU A 231 11.03 -5.93 2.08
CA GLU A 231 12.18 -6.39 2.86
C GLU A 231 13.49 -6.02 2.16
N HIS A 232 13.58 -6.21 0.84
CA HIS A 232 14.75 -5.83 0.07
C HIS A 232 15.00 -4.31 0.08
N LEU A 233 13.94 -3.49 0.02
CA LEU A 233 14.05 -2.04 0.14
C LEU A 233 14.64 -1.66 1.50
N GLU A 234 14.13 -2.22 2.60
CA GLU A 234 14.66 -1.99 3.94
C GLU A 234 16.14 -2.40 4.05
N LEU A 235 16.53 -3.52 3.46
CA LEU A 235 17.90 -3.99 3.49
C LEU A 235 18.87 -3.08 2.71
N ILE A 236 18.46 -2.59 1.53
CA ILE A 236 19.28 -1.64 0.76
C ILE A 236 19.40 -0.31 1.52
N VAL A 237 18.32 0.17 2.11
CA VAL A 237 18.36 1.38 2.96
C VAL A 237 19.28 1.17 4.14
N ALA A 238 19.20 0.03 4.84
CA ALA A 238 20.07 -0.30 5.97
C ALA A 238 21.55 -0.38 5.58
N ASP A 239 21.86 -0.87 4.37
CA ASP A 239 23.24 -0.94 3.88
C ASP A 239 23.85 0.43 3.56
N TYR A 240 23.04 1.38 3.09
CA TYR A 240 23.58 2.61 2.48
C TYR A 240 23.16 3.91 3.14
N MET A 241 22.16 3.95 4.04
CA MET A 241 21.85 5.20 4.72
C MET A 241 23.03 5.68 5.56
N LEU A 242 23.27 7.00 5.55
CA LEU A 242 24.34 7.58 6.36
C LEU A 242 23.98 7.47 7.85
N SER A 243 24.75 6.63 8.56
CA SER A 243 24.67 6.43 9.99
C SER A 243 26.03 6.07 10.55
N LYS A 244 26.30 6.47 11.81
CA LYS A 244 27.56 6.16 12.51
C LYS A 244 27.63 4.73 13.03
N SER A 245 26.49 4.07 13.16
CA SER A 245 26.33 2.69 13.63
C SER A 245 25.36 1.96 12.73
N ILE A 246 25.13 0.66 12.96
CA ILE A 246 24.05 -0.08 12.31
C ILE A 246 22.75 0.66 12.58
N PRO A 247 21.95 1.00 11.53
CA PRO A 247 20.70 1.71 11.72
C PRO A 247 19.69 0.85 12.48
N GLU A 248 19.01 1.46 13.43
CA GLU A 248 17.84 0.84 14.06
C GLU A 248 16.72 0.65 13.05
N HIS A 249 15.95 -0.40 13.21
CA HIS A 249 14.86 -0.76 12.30
C HIS A 249 13.81 0.37 12.11
N GLU A 250 13.57 1.15 13.18
CA GLU A 250 12.67 2.32 13.14
C GLU A 250 13.18 3.42 12.21
N ASN A 251 14.49 3.70 12.26
CA ASN A 251 15.13 4.68 11.37
C ASN A 251 15.11 4.22 9.90
N VAL A 252 15.31 2.93 9.65
CA VAL A 252 15.22 2.35 8.29
C VAL A 252 13.81 2.50 7.74
N ARG A 253 12.79 2.20 8.54
CA ARG A 253 11.38 2.36 8.15
C ARG A 253 11.02 3.80 7.85
N ASP A 254 11.45 4.75 8.68
CA ASP A 254 11.21 6.18 8.44
C ASP A 254 11.78 6.63 7.07
N ILE A 255 12.97 6.13 6.69
CA ILE A 255 13.55 6.38 5.38
C ILE A 255 12.72 5.72 4.27
N CYS A 256 12.30 4.47 4.43
CA CYS A 256 11.46 3.78 3.45
C CYS A 256 10.10 4.50 3.27
N ASP A 257 9.48 4.95 4.34
CA ASP A 257 8.23 5.72 4.30
C ASP A 257 8.43 7.05 3.56
N LYS A 258 9.54 7.76 3.80
CA LYS A 258 9.89 8.99 3.08
C LYS A 258 10.06 8.72 1.58
N LEU A 259 10.72 7.63 1.19
CA LEU A 259 10.87 7.23 -0.21
C LEU A 259 9.52 6.93 -0.87
N GLN A 260 8.66 6.18 -0.19
CA GLN A 260 7.33 5.83 -0.70
C GLN A 260 6.40 7.04 -0.82
N ASN A 261 6.60 8.08 -0.01
CA ASN A 261 5.84 9.33 -0.05
C ASN A 261 6.38 10.39 -1.03
N LEU A 262 7.52 10.15 -1.71
CA LEU A 262 8.00 11.05 -2.75
C LEU A 262 6.98 11.19 -3.89
N GLY A 263 6.87 12.38 -4.48
CA GLY A 263 6.10 12.58 -5.71
C GLY A 263 6.69 11.79 -6.89
N GLU A 264 5.90 11.50 -7.94
CA GLU A 264 6.38 10.76 -9.11
C GLU A 264 7.60 11.41 -9.76
N LYS A 265 7.59 12.74 -9.93
CA LYS A 265 8.71 13.49 -10.49
C LYS A 265 9.93 13.48 -9.57
N ASP A 266 9.69 13.48 -8.27
CA ASP A 266 10.74 13.50 -7.25
C ASP A 266 11.45 12.16 -7.14
N LEU A 267 10.73 11.06 -7.37
CA LEU A 267 11.29 9.72 -7.33
C LEU A 267 12.30 9.45 -8.47
N ILE A 268 12.12 10.11 -9.62
CA ILE A 268 13.04 10.00 -10.76
C ILE A 268 14.29 10.88 -10.54
N GLU A 269 14.22 11.86 -9.64
CA GLU A 269 15.30 12.75 -9.30
C GLU A 269 16.19 12.12 -8.21
N TYR A 270 17.22 11.39 -8.60
CA TYR A 270 18.09 10.63 -7.69
C TYR A 270 18.73 11.49 -6.60
N SER A 271 18.92 12.77 -6.82
CA SER A 271 19.36 13.73 -5.79
C SER A 271 18.43 13.77 -4.57
N LYS A 272 17.12 13.61 -4.77
CA LYS A 272 16.15 13.56 -3.66
C LYS A 272 16.23 12.27 -2.88
N ILE A 273 16.41 11.13 -3.57
CA ILE A 273 16.65 9.83 -2.92
C ILE A 273 17.93 9.89 -2.10
N ALA A 274 19.03 10.42 -2.69
CA ALA A 274 20.30 10.57 -2.00
C ALA A 274 20.17 11.45 -0.73
N ASN A 275 19.44 12.56 -0.82
CA ASN A 275 19.19 13.43 0.34
C ASN A 275 18.41 12.69 1.46
N ILE A 276 17.44 11.87 1.12
CA ILE A 276 16.68 11.06 2.10
C ILE A 276 17.59 10.05 2.79
N LEU A 277 18.55 9.45 2.08
CA LEU A 277 19.57 8.57 2.66
C LEU A 277 20.62 9.31 3.51
N GLY A 278 20.60 10.66 3.50
CA GLY A 278 21.51 11.52 4.27
C GLY A 278 22.70 12.06 3.48
N TYR A 279 22.85 11.75 2.19
CA TYR A 279 23.92 12.29 1.34
C TYR A 279 23.57 13.72 0.90
N LYS A 280 24.55 14.62 0.93
CA LYS A 280 24.39 15.98 0.35
C LYS A 280 24.48 15.88 -1.16
N ALA A 281 23.35 15.75 -1.84
CA ALA A 281 23.28 15.45 -3.27
C ALA A 281 23.81 16.59 -4.15
N THR A 282 25.08 16.51 -4.50
CA THR A 282 25.71 17.26 -5.59
C THR A 282 26.05 16.29 -6.72
N LYS A 283 26.28 16.78 -7.95
CA LYS A 283 26.70 15.92 -9.06
C LYS A 283 27.95 15.10 -8.72
N LEU A 284 28.86 15.68 -7.94
CA LEU A 284 30.10 15.02 -7.51
C LEU A 284 29.82 13.85 -6.59
N ILE A 285 28.91 14.02 -5.63
CA ILE A 285 28.55 12.98 -4.63
C ILE A 285 27.84 11.80 -5.27
N MET A 286 27.09 12.01 -6.35
CA MET A 286 26.41 10.91 -7.04
C MET A 286 27.37 9.91 -7.67
N GLU A 287 28.58 10.36 -8.05
CA GLU A 287 29.64 9.51 -8.62
C GLU A 287 30.66 9.04 -7.56
N GLU A 288 30.51 9.50 -6.32
CA GLU A 288 31.41 9.06 -5.23
C GLU A 288 31.15 7.57 -4.88
N PRO A 289 32.24 6.81 -4.70
CA PRO A 289 32.15 5.43 -4.24
C PRO A 289 31.60 5.39 -2.80
N VAL A 290 30.67 4.47 -2.56
CA VAL A 290 30.10 4.18 -1.24
C VAL A 290 30.29 2.71 -0.91
N THR A 291 30.54 2.42 0.36
CA THR A 291 30.76 1.04 0.83
C THR A 291 29.47 0.51 1.45
N SER A 292 29.04 -0.68 1.00
CA SER A 292 27.93 -1.41 1.60
C SER A 292 28.30 -1.95 2.98
N ARG A 293 27.35 -1.91 3.93
CA ARG A 293 27.53 -2.68 5.19
C ARG A 293 27.50 -4.18 4.97
N GLY A 294 26.87 -4.64 3.88
CA GLY A 294 26.79 -6.05 3.52
C GLY A 294 25.62 -6.80 4.14
N ILE A 295 24.70 -6.11 4.84
CA ILE A 295 23.54 -6.72 5.50
C ILE A 295 22.69 -7.48 4.49
N ARG A 296 22.38 -6.85 3.35
CA ARG A 296 21.56 -7.44 2.29
C ARG A 296 22.18 -8.70 1.72
N LEU A 297 23.43 -8.63 1.26
CA LEU A 297 24.13 -9.78 0.68
C LEU A 297 24.26 -10.94 1.67
N LEU A 298 24.67 -10.65 2.90
CA LEU A 298 24.81 -11.68 3.93
C LEU A 298 23.48 -12.36 4.25
N ARG A 299 22.38 -11.61 4.36
CA ARG A 299 21.05 -12.20 4.62
C ARG A 299 20.53 -13.04 3.46
N THR A 300 20.61 -12.52 2.25
CA THR A 300 20.05 -13.19 1.07
C THR A 300 20.84 -14.45 0.68
N MET A 301 22.16 -14.42 0.83
CA MET A 301 23.01 -15.50 0.34
C MET A 301 23.34 -16.58 1.37
N THR A 302 23.48 -16.20 2.65
CA THR A 302 23.97 -17.13 3.67
C THR A 302 22.85 -17.71 4.54
N LYS A 303 21.64 -17.12 4.48
CA LYS A 303 20.50 -17.46 5.36
C LYS A 303 20.87 -17.38 6.86
N ILE A 304 21.82 -16.54 7.21
CA ILE A 304 22.22 -16.28 8.59
C ILE A 304 21.18 -15.38 9.26
N PRO A 305 20.80 -15.64 10.52
CA PRO A 305 19.86 -14.80 11.25
C PRO A 305 20.34 -13.34 11.36
N THR A 306 19.40 -12.40 11.29
CA THR A 306 19.67 -10.95 11.28
C THR A 306 20.54 -10.49 12.45
N ASN A 307 20.31 -11.02 13.66
CA ASN A 307 21.07 -10.67 14.84
C ASN A 307 22.56 -11.05 14.73
N ILE A 308 22.88 -12.11 14.00
CA ILE A 308 24.28 -12.52 13.77
C ILE A 308 24.89 -11.67 12.66
N VAL A 309 24.14 -11.38 11.61
CA VAL A 309 24.59 -10.45 10.55
C VAL A 309 24.91 -9.08 11.15
N ASN A 310 24.06 -8.56 12.03
CA ASN A 310 24.32 -7.29 12.71
C ASN A 310 25.60 -7.33 13.54
N LYS A 311 25.83 -8.39 14.34
CA LYS A 311 27.09 -8.55 15.09
C LYS A 311 28.30 -8.59 14.18
N LEU A 312 28.17 -9.26 13.01
CA LEU A 312 29.28 -9.33 12.04
C LEU A 312 29.57 -7.92 11.47
N VAL A 313 28.56 -7.16 11.11
CA VAL A 313 28.72 -5.79 10.60
C VAL A 313 29.23 -4.84 11.69
N ASP A 314 28.81 -5.00 12.95
CA ASP A 314 29.35 -4.21 14.08
C ASP A 314 30.85 -4.43 14.27
N GLN A 315 31.33 -5.68 14.10
CA GLN A 315 32.73 -6.01 14.30
C GLN A 315 33.59 -5.60 13.11
N PHE A 316 33.13 -5.80 11.88
CA PHE A 316 33.91 -5.58 10.66
C PHE A 316 33.60 -4.24 9.97
N SER A 317 32.55 -3.52 10.38
CA SER A 317 32.12 -2.22 9.89
C SER A 317 31.52 -2.21 8.48
N ASP A 318 32.05 -2.97 7.53
CA ASP A 318 31.58 -3.00 6.15
C ASP A 318 31.82 -4.35 5.44
N LEU A 319 31.22 -4.51 4.27
CA LEU A 319 31.32 -5.73 3.46
C LEU A 319 32.76 -6.02 3.01
N ARG A 320 33.57 -4.99 2.76
CA ARG A 320 34.95 -5.14 2.30
C ARG A 320 35.78 -5.82 3.38
N ALA A 321 35.69 -5.34 4.62
CA ALA A 321 36.39 -5.95 5.75
C ALA A 321 35.93 -7.40 5.98
N ILE A 322 34.64 -7.70 5.78
CA ILE A 322 34.13 -9.08 5.89
C ILE A 322 34.69 -9.98 4.78
N LYS A 323 34.79 -9.46 3.54
CA LYS A 323 35.37 -10.21 2.40
C LYS A 323 36.87 -10.56 2.59
N ASP A 324 37.58 -9.65 3.22
CA ASP A 324 39.03 -9.78 3.44
C ASP A 324 39.38 -10.52 4.75
N ALA A 325 38.37 -10.80 5.60
CA ALA A 325 38.54 -11.50 6.86
C ALA A 325 38.92 -12.97 6.66
N ASP A 326 39.88 -13.46 7.48
CA ASP A 326 40.18 -14.87 7.54
C ASP A 326 39.11 -15.66 8.33
N PRO A 327 39.09 -17.03 8.17
CA PRO A 327 38.08 -17.86 8.83
C PRO A 327 38.10 -17.77 10.36
N GLU A 328 39.25 -17.52 10.97
CA GLU A 328 39.40 -17.46 12.43
C GLU A 328 38.82 -16.15 12.96
N SER A 329 39.11 -15.01 12.32
CA SER A 329 38.53 -13.71 12.67
C SER A 329 37.01 -13.70 12.58
N LEU A 330 36.42 -14.39 11.58
CA LEU A 330 34.98 -14.54 11.50
C LEU A 330 34.36 -15.34 12.66
N LYS A 331 35.10 -16.30 13.21
CA LYS A 331 34.64 -17.14 14.35
C LYS A 331 34.66 -16.38 15.68
N GLU A 332 35.37 -15.26 15.78
CA GLU A 332 35.35 -14.39 16.96
C GLU A 332 34.00 -13.72 17.16
N VAL A 333 33.18 -13.62 16.10
CA VAL A 333 31.82 -13.08 16.19
C VAL A 333 30.91 -14.07 16.90
N ASP A 334 30.28 -13.63 17.99
CA ASP A 334 29.37 -14.48 18.76
C ASP A 334 28.23 -15.02 17.89
N GLY A 335 28.11 -16.35 17.85
CA GLY A 335 27.15 -17.06 17.01
C GLY A 335 27.71 -17.52 15.65
N ILE A 336 28.97 -17.23 15.31
CA ILE A 336 29.62 -17.72 14.09
C ILE A 336 30.62 -18.83 14.46
N GLY A 337 30.21 -20.08 14.22
CA GLY A 337 31.09 -21.24 14.32
C GLY A 337 31.68 -21.60 12.94
N GLU A 338 32.49 -22.66 12.92
CA GLU A 338 33.22 -23.14 11.73
C GLU A 338 32.28 -23.30 10.49
N LYS A 339 31.08 -23.86 10.67
CA LYS A 339 30.13 -24.07 9.57
C LYS A 339 29.63 -22.75 8.97
N ARG A 340 29.32 -21.74 9.80
CA ARG A 340 28.84 -20.45 9.33
C ARG A 340 29.97 -19.63 8.71
N SER A 341 31.18 -19.62 9.31
CA SER A 341 32.34 -18.96 8.74
C SER A 341 32.62 -19.49 7.32
N LYS A 342 32.64 -20.82 7.15
CA LYS A 342 32.83 -21.46 5.85
C LYS A 342 31.70 -21.08 4.85
N THR A 343 30.46 -21.06 5.30
CA THR A 343 29.31 -20.65 4.45
C THR A 343 29.43 -19.21 3.96
N ILE A 344 29.86 -18.28 4.82
CA ILE A 344 30.07 -16.86 4.45
C ILE A 344 31.12 -16.78 3.34
N ILE A 345 32.32 -17.37 3.58
CA ILE A 345 33.44 -17.33 2.64
C ILE A 345 33.06 -17.98 1.30
N GLU A 346 32.43 -19.15 1.32
CA GLU A 346 32.02 -19.85 0.09
C GLU A 346 30.97 -19.06 -0.67
N SER A 347 30.03 -18.41 0.02
CA SER A 347 28.98 -17.60 -0.62
C SER A 347 29.55 -16.38 -1.31
N LEU A 348 30.45 -15.65 -0.63
CA LEU A 348 31.14 -14.49 -1.22
C LEU A 348 32.07 -14.90 -2.38
N TYR A 349 32.75 -16.05 -2.26
CA TYR A 349 33.58 -16.59 -3.32
C TYR A 349 32.80 -17.03 -4.56
N ARG A 350 31.64 -17.65 -4.40
CA ARG A 350 30.76 -18.04 -5.52
C ARG A 350 30.28 -16.82 -6.31
N LEU A 351 29.98 -15.70 -5.66
CA LEU A 351 29.66 -14.44 -6.35
C LEU A 351 30.83 -13.97 -7.22
N ARG A 352 32.03 -14.05 -6.69
CA ARG A 352 33.26 -13.64 -7.40
C ARG A 352 33.55 -14.51 -8.63
N ILE A 353 33.24 -15.81 -8.57
CA ILE A 353 33.45 -16.77 -9.71
C ILE A 353 32.34 -16.63 -10.75
N ARG A 354 31.07 -16.49 -10.35
CA ARG A 354 29.92 -16.37 -11.27
C ARG A 354 30.17 -15.27 -12.30
N LYS A 355 30.88 -14.23 -11.91
CA LYS A 355 31.28 -13.13 -12.76
C LYS A 355 32.38 -13.48 -13.76
N ARG A 356 33.39 -14.28 -13.37
CA ARG A 356 34.47 -14.66 -14.29
C ARG A 356 33.98 -15.56 -15.43
N GLY A 357 32.92 -16.33 -15.19
CA GLY A 357 32.26 -17.12 -16.24
C GLY A 357 31.47 -16.28 -17.23
N ALA A 358 30.74 -15.26 -16.77
CA ALA A 358 29.96 -14.38 -17.64
C ALA A 358 30.81 -13.45 -18.52
N ALA A 359 32.02 -13.11 -18.08
CA ALA A 359 32.94 -12.25 -18.84
C ALA A 359 33.76 -13.02 -19.92
N VAL A 360 33.60 -14.32 -20.03
CA VAL A 360 34.26 -15.18 -21.04
C VAL A 360 33.31 -15.50 -22.21
N GLU A 361 31.99 -15.21 -22.07
CA GLU A 361 30.97 -15.45 -23.09
C GLU A 361 30.55 -14.17 -23.85
N GLU A 362 31.14 -13.00 -23.56
CA GLU A 362 31.06 -11.78 -24.38
C GLU A 362 32.38 -11.59 -25.18
#